data_aa6acc0d9fda95b275bd740ebce23676
#
_entry.id   aa6acc0d9fda95b275bd740ebce23676
#
_cell.length_a   1.000
_cell.length_b   1.000
_cell.length_c   1.000
_cell.angle_alpha   90.00
_cell.angle_beta   90.00
_cell.angle_gamma   90.00
#
_symmetry.space_group_name_H-M   'P 1'
#
loop_
_entity.id
_entity.type
_entity.pdbx_description
1 polymer ?
#
loop_
_entity_poly.entity_id
_entity_poly.type
_entity_poly.pdbx_seq_one_letter_code
_entity_poly.pdbx_strand_id
1 'polypeptide(L)'
;MFISVFDLFKIGIGPSSSHTVGPMRAAYSFVDDLLKQNDLQVTVRVQVKLYGSLSATGVGHATDKAVLLGLMGFDPEHIDTQLSTSLIEDVLESNAIQLNQQKTISFDYKHDVLFLDESLPYHPNAMELIAYNEAQEILYAETYYSVGGGFIVSQRQLATTQTETNDVKVPYPFHSAAELLSLCKTHHLSVSELMLENEKSWRSETEIRSKIMEIWKVMQQCIHNGLINEGILPGGLNVKRRAKKIHDKLLNKKNSNLIVTTFHAMEWVNLFALAVNEENAAGGRVVTAPTNGAAGIIPAVLYYYVTFSKDFSEDKVVRFFLSAAAVGILCKLNASISGAEVGCQGEVGSACAMASAGLAEILGASPEQVEHAAEIGLEHNLGLTCDPIGGLVQVPCIERNAIAAVKAINAAQMALHDDDEHFVTLDKVIQTMKETGKDMSEKYKETSKGGLAVNAIEC
;
A
#
# COMPACT_ATOMS: atom_id res chain seq x y z
N MET A 1 -9.08 -17.38 6.70
CA MET A 1 -7.63 -17.21 6.38
C MET A 1 -7.07 -16.10 7.26
N PHE A 2 -6.01 -16.35 8.03
CA PHE A 2 -5.33 -15.31 8.79
C PHE A 2 -4.28 -14.65 7.89
N ILE A 3 -4.06 -13.32 8.04
CA ILE A 3 -3.17 -12.52 7.20
C ILE A 3 -1.85 -12.31 7.96
N SER A 4 -0.71 -12.57 7.33
CA SER A 4 0.60 -12.33 7.90
C SER A 4 0.94 -10.83 7.91
N VAL A 5 1.79 -10.40 8.83
CA VAL A 5 2.35 -9.03 8.84
C VAL A 5 3.03 -8.70 7.52
N PHE A 6 3.66 -9.66 6.87
CA PHE A 6 4.34 -9.51 5.58
C PHE A 6 3.39 -9.45 4.37
N ASP A 7 2.10 -9.73 4.59
CA ASP A 7 1.08 -9.47 3.58
C ASP A 7 0.62 -8.01 3.56
N LEU A 8 0.72 -7.31 4.68
CA LEU A 8 0.39 -5.90 4.80
C LEU A 8 1.58 -4.96 4.49
N PHE A 9 2.79 -5.42 4.84
CA PHE A 9 4.02 -4.67 4.61
C PHE A 9 4.83 -5.36 3.53
N LYS A 10 4.71 -4.88 2.29
CA LYS A 10 5.39 -5.46 1.12
C LYS A 10 6.33 -4.45 0.51
N ILE A 11 7.57 -4.86 0.28
CA ILE A 11 8.51 -4.09 -0.53
C ILE A 11 7.99 -4.11 -1.98
N GLY A 12 8.04 -2.95 -2.64
CA GLY A 12 7.60 -2.81 -4.02
C GLY A 12 8.00 -1.48 -4.62
N ILE A 13 7.28 -1.07 -5.63
CA ILE A 13 7.51 0.20 -6.35
C ILE A 13 6.26 1.07 -6.36
N GLY A 14 6.47 2.40 -6.47
CA GLY A 14 5.38 3.33 -6.68
C GLY A 14 4.79 3.28 -8.10
N PRO A 15 3.71 4.02 -8.35
CA PRO A 15 3.04 4.87 -7.36
C PRO A 15 1.88 4.19 -6.61
N SER A 16 1.33 3.05 -7.06
CA SER A 16 0.11 2.46 -6.50
C SER A 16 0.23 0.98 -6.20
N SER A 17 -0.27 0.53 -5.05
CA SER A 17 -0.30 -0.89 -4.73
C SER A 17 -1.35 -1.65 -5.56
N SER A 18 -2.51 -1.06 -5.80
CA SER A 18 -3.60 -1.66 -6.57
C SER A 18 -3.42 -1.55 -8.08
N HIS A 19 -2.83 -0.43 -8.56
CA HIS A 19 -2.71 -0.12 -9.99
C HIS A 19 -1.30 -0.35 -10.56
N THR A 20 -0.28 -0.52 -9.72
CA THR A 20 1.10 -0.78 -10.16
C THR A 20 1.59 -2.14 -9.67
N VAL A 21 1.70 -2.32 -8.34
CA VAL A 21 2.26 -3.55 -7.73
C VAL A 21 1.38 -4.77 -8.04
N GLY A 22 0.05 -4.66 -7.88
CA GLY A 22 -0.88 -5.76 -8.18
C GLY A 22 -0.82 -6.20 -9.66
N PRO A 23 -1.02 -5.29 -10.62
CA PRO A 23 -0.90 -5.61 -12.05
C PRO A 23 0.47 -6.17 -12.45
N MET A 24 1.57 -5.65 -11.90
CA MET A 24 2.91 -6.20 -12.15
C MET A 24 3.03 -7.64 -11.65
N ARG A 25 2.55 -7.93 -10.44
CA ARG A 25 2.51 -9.30 -9.91
C ARG A 25 1.62 -10.23 -10.71
N ALA A 26 0.47 -9.76 -11.17
CA ALA A 26 -0.44 -10.53 -12.02
C ALA A 26 0.24 -10.92 -13.34
N ALA A 27 0.89 -9.97 -14.00
CA ALA A 27 1.63 -10.22 -15.23
C ALA A 27 2.84 -11.14 -15.02
N TYR A 28 3.57 -10.97 -13.91
CA TYR A 28 4.64 -11.88 -13.52
C TYR A 28 4.11 -13.32 -13.30
N SER A 29 2.99 -13.47 -12.57
CA SER A 29 2.38 -14.78 -12.36
C SER A 29 1.90 -15.43 -13.65
N PHE A 30 1.40 -14.63 -14.58
CA PHE A 30 0.94 -15.10 -15.89
C PHE A 30 2.09 -15.71 -16.71
N VAL A 31 3.24 -15.03 -16.80
CA VAL A 31 4.39 -15.56 -17.55
C VAL A 31 5.05 -16.74 -16.85
N ASP A 32 5.00 -16.78 -15.51
CA ASP A 32 5.47 -17.92 -14.73
C ASP A 32 4.57 -19.16 -14.97
N ASP A 33 3.25 -18.97 -15.07
CA ASP A 33 2.30 -20.02 -15.44
C ASP A 33 2.55 -20.52 -16.88
N LEU A 34 2.81 -19.63 -17.84
CA LEU A 34 3.19 -20.03 -19.20
C LEU A 34 4.48 -20.88 -19.21
N LEU A 35 5.46 -20.51 -18.40
CA LEU A 35 6.69 -21.27 -18.28
C LEU A 35 6.44 -22.68 -17.69
N LYS A 36 5.65 -22.77 -16.62
CA LYS A 36 5.30 -24.05 -15.97
C LYS A 36 4.52 -24.99 -16.88
N GLN A 37 3.67 -24.44 -17.78
CA GLN A 37 2.87 -25.20 -18.75
C GLN A 37 3.65 -25.54 -20.04
N ASN A 38 4.89 -25.06 -20.17
CA ASN A 38 5.73 -25.15 -21.37
C ASN A 38 5.18 -24.40 -22.60
N ASP A 39 4.29 -23.44 -22.39
CA ASP A 39 3.66 -22.64 -23.44
C ASP A 39 4.44 -21.38 -23.80
N LEU A 40 5.42 -20.96 -22.97
CA LEU A 40 6.20 -19.74 -23.16
C LEU A 40 6.93 -19.71 -24.51
N GLN A 41 7.53 -20.85 -24.94
CA GLN A 41 8.34 -20.91 -26.17
C GLN A 41 7.49 -20.88 -27.45
N VAL A 42 6.25 -21.33 -27.38
CA VAL A 42 5.32 -21.34 -28.51
C VAL A 42 4.41 -20.11 -28.56
N THR A 43 4.47 -19.25 -27.54
CA THR A 43 3.76 -17.97 -27.49
C THR A 43 4.38 -16.99 -28.51
N VAL A 44 3.55 -16.42 -29.36
CA VAL A 44 3.95 -15.41 -30.37
C VAL A 44 3.29 -14.05 -30.14
N ARG A 45 2.22 -14.00 -29.37
CA ARG A 45 1.52 -12.76 -29.02
C ARG A 45 0.96 -12.84 -27.60
N VAL A 46 1.00 -11.72 -26.88
CA VAL A 46 0.30 -11.53 -25.60
C VAL A 46 -0.57 -10.29 -25.70
N GLN A 47 -1.83 -10.41 -25.28
CA GLN A 47 -2.75 -9.28 -25.18
C GLN A 47 -3.13 -9.02 -23.74
N VAL A 48 -3.18 -7.75 -23.38
CA VAL A 48 -3.54 -7.23 -22.06
C VAL A 48 -4.84 -6.45 -22.17
N LYS A 49 -5.83 -6.77 -21.35
CA LYS A 49 -7.06 -5.99 -21.24
C LYS A 49 -7.19 -5.46 -19.82
N LEU A 50 -7.31 -4.15 -19.67
CA LEU A 50 -7.49 -3.46 -18.40
C LEU A 50 -8.95 -3.01 -18.30
N TYR A 51 -9.59 -3.26 -17.14
CA TYR A 51 -11.00 -3.01 -16.90
C TYR A 51 -11.21 -2.02 -15.74
N GLY A 52 -12.34 -1.34 -15.74
CA GLY A 52 -12.84 -0.51 -14.65
C GLY A 52 -11.82 0.55 -14.19
N SER A 53 -11.44 0.55 -12.92
CA SER A 53 -10.51 1.54 -12.38
C SER A 53 -9.08 1.37 -12.93
N LEU A 54 -8.64 0.13 -13.23
CA LEU A 54 -7.33 -0.09 -13.90
C LEU A 54 -7.27 0.53 -15.29
N SER A 55 -8.40 0.63 -15.99
CA SER A 55 -8.51 1.35 -17.25
C SER A 55 -8.62 2.86 -17.04
N ALA A 56 -9.51 3.30 -16.17
CA ALA A 56 -9.85 4.72 -16.00
C ALA A 56 -8.67 5.58 -15.50
N THR A 57 -7.84 5.04 -14.63
CA THR A 57 -6.69 5.75 -14.02
C THR A 57 -5.35 5.08 -14.29
N GLY A 58 -5.33 4.01 -15.10
CA GLY A 58 -4.18 3.14 -15.30
C GLY A 58 -2.94 3.86 -15.82
N VAL A 59 -3.08 4.75 -16.78
CA VAL A 59 -1.96 5.53 -17.33
C VAL A 59 -1.34 6.43 -16.24
N GLY A 60 -2.18 7.10 -15.43
CA GLY A 60 -1.72 7.93 -14.31
C GLY A 60 -1.00 7.16 -13.21
N HIS A 61 -1.38 5.90 -13.01
CA HIS A 61 -0.77 4.99 -12.04
C HIS A 61 0.32 4.08 -12.64
N ALA A 62 0.70 4.28 -13.91
CA ALA A 62 1.66 3.45 -14.63
C ALA A 62 1.29 1.95 -14.65
N THR A 63 -0.02 1.62 -14.71
CA THR A 63 -0.52 0.23 -14.74
C THR A 63 -0.01 -0.51 -15.97
N ASP A 64 -0.11 0.11 -17.13
CA ASP A 64 0.39 -0.38 -18.41
C ASP A 64 1.88 -0.73 -18.33
N LYS A 65 2.69 0.19 -17.81
CA LYS A 65 4.13 0.02 -17.63
C LYS A 65 4.46 -1.11 -16.65
N ALA A 66 3.75 -1.18 -15.54
CA ALA A 66 3.90 -2.24 -14.54
C ALA A 66 3.59 -3.62 -15.12
N VAL A 67 2.56 -3.72 -15.96
CA VAL A 67 2.21 -4.97 -16.67
C VAL A 67 3.33 -5.38 -17.62
N LEU A 68 3.91 -4.46 -18.40
CA LEU A 68 5.04 -4.76 -19.27
C LEU A 68 6.22 -5.33 -18.47
N LEU A 69 6.60 -4.69 -17.36
CA LEU A 69 7.67 -5.17 -16.49
C LEU A 69 7.38 -6.56 -15.92
N GLY A 70 6.13 -6.82 -15.51
CA GLY A 70 5.71 -8.14 -15.05
C GLY A 70 5.78 -9.20 -16.13
N LEU A 71 5.33 -8.91 -17.37
CA LEU A 71 5.46 -9.80 -18.53
C LEU A 71 6.93 -10.10 -18.87
N MET A 72 7.83 -9.14 -18.64
CA MET A 72 9.27 -9.34 -18.80
C MET A 72 9.88 -10.22 -17.69
N GLY A 73 9.11 -10.63 -16.67
CA GLY A 73 9.58 -11.47 -15.57
C GLY A 73 10.22 -10.72 -14.43
N PHE A 74 9.94 -9.43 -14.30
CA PHE A 74 10.33 -8.65 -13.12
C PHE A 74 9.23 -8.64 -12.08
N ASP A 75 9.59 -8.89 -10.83
CA ASP A 75 8.68 -8.71 -9.70
C ASP A 75 8.91 -7.34 -9.02
N PRO A 76 7.87 -6.76 -8.37
CA PRO A 76 7.99 -5.42 -7.80
C PRO A 76 8.93 -5.33 -6.59
N GLU A 77 9.27 -6.45 -5.94
CA GLU A 77 10.14 -6.47 -4.76
C GLU A 77 11.62 -6.33 -5.14
N HIS A 78 12.04 -6.90 -6.27
CA HIS A 78 13.45 -7.00 -6.62
C HIS A 78 13.88 -6.13 -7.83
N ILE A 79 12.93 -5.61 -8.62
CA ILE A 79 13.27 -4.81 -9.80
C ILE A 79 14.14 -3.61 -9.44
N ASP A 80 15.16 -3.33 -10.25
CA ASP A 80 15.89 -2.08 -10.19
C ASP A 80 15.04 -0.94 -10.78
N THR A 81 14.60 -0.03 -9.91
CA THR A 81 13.74 1.10 -10.32
C THR A 81 14.43 2.09 -11.23
N GLN A 82 15.76 2.13 -11.27
CA GLN A 82 16.51 2.99 -12.19
C GLN A 82 16.48 2.45 -13.63
N LEU A 83 16.38 1.14 -13.80
CA LEU A 83 16.29 0.48 -15.11
C LEU A 83 14.87 0.40 -15.68
N SER A 84 13.85 0.53 -14.84
CA SER A 84 12.45 0.33 -15.23
C SER A 84 12.02 1.24 -16.39
N THR A 85 12.46 2.49 -16.41
CA THR A 85 12.10 3.45 -17.46
C THR A 85 12.72 3.06 -18.81
N SER A 86 14.01 2.75 -18.84
CA SER A 86 14.70 2.36 -20.10
C SER A 86 14.14 1.04 -20.65
N LEU A 87 13.84 0.07 -19.80
CA LEU A 87 13.23 -1.20 -20.23
C LEU A 87 11.89 -0.99 -20.93
N ILE A 88 11.06 -0.06 -20.42
CA ILE A 88 9.78 0.27 -21.04
C ILE A 88 9.97 1.04 -22.36
N GLU A 89 10.90 1.99 -22.39
CA GLU A 89 11.26 2.74 -23.61
C GLU A 89 11.71 1.79 -24.70
N ASP A 90 12.59 0.82 -24.39
CA ASP A 90 13.05 -0.21 -25.32
C ASP A 90 11.89 -1.02 -25.93
N VAL A 91 10.88 -1.42 -25.14
CA VAL A 91 9.68 -2.12 -25.63
C VAL A 91 8.89 -1.25 -26.58
N LEU A 92 8.67 0.03 -26.24
CA LEU A 92 7.87 0.97 -27.05
C LEU A 92 8.57 1.33 -28.38
N GLU A 93 9.90 1.44 -28.39
CA GLU A 93 10.69 1.78 -29.57
C GLU A 93 10.88 0.58 -30.50
N SER A 94 11.15 -0.61 -29.94
CA SER A 94 11.41 -1.81 -30.73
C SER A 94 10.13 -2.51 -31.24
N ASN A 95 8.98 -2.21 -30.68
CA ASN A 95 7.73 -2.97 -30.85
C ASN A 95 7.93 -4.48 -30.57
N ALA A 96 8.71 -4.80 -29.55
CA ALA A 96 8.98 -6.15 -29.11
C ALA A 96 9.09 -6.22 -27.59
N ILE A 97 8.66 -7.34 -27.01
CA ILE A 97 8.79 -7.60 -25.59
C ILE A 97 9.47 -8.93 -25.33
N GLN A 98 10.34 -8.98 -24.33
CA GLN A 98 11.02 -10.21 -23.93
C GLN A 98 10.27 -10.85 -22.75
N LEU A 99 9.42 -11.84 -23.02
CA LEU A 99 8.67 -12.56 -21.99
C LEU A 99 9.61 -13.33 -21.05
N ASN A 100 9.41 -13.12 -19.75
CA ASN A 100 10.21 -13.77 -18.68
C ASN A 100 11.73 -13.74 -18.92
N GLN A 101 12.24 -12.70 -19.56
CA GLN A 101 13.65 -12.55 -19.93
C GLN A 101 14.21 -13.71 -20.83
N GLN A 102 13.34 -14.49 -21.49
CA GLN A 102 13.69 -15.69 -22.23
C GLN A 102 13.24 -15.68 -23.68
N LYS A 103 12.01 -15.23 -23.96
CA LYS A 103 11.40 -15.31 -25.28
C LYS A 103 10.98 -13.93 -25.79
N THR A 104 11.63 -13.46 -26.85
CA THR A 104 11.22 -12.21 -27.52
C THR A 104 10.05 -12.49 -28.47
N ILE A 105 8.99 -11.66 -28.39
CA ILE A 105 7.84 -11.66 -29.28
C ILE A 105 7.58 -10.25 -29.82
N SER A 106 6.88 -10.15 -30.93
CA SER A 106 6.34 -8.86 -31.40
C SER A 106 5.29 -8.35 -30.42
N PHE A 107 5.31 -7.05 -30.13
CA PHE A 107 4.37 -6.43 -29.19
C PHE A 107 4.03 -5.01 -29.63
N ASP A 108 2.82 -4.80 -30.07
CA ASP A 108 2.31 -3.46 -30.43
C ASP A 108 1.50 -2.90 -29.27
N TYR A 109 2.10 -1.97 -28.53
CA TYR A 109 1.47 -1.37 -27.35
C TYR A 109 0.04 -0.88 -27.61
N LYS A 110 -0.25 -0.30 -28.80
CA LYS A 110 -1.57 0.26 -29.13
C LYS A 110 -2.64 -0.80 -29.36
N HIS A 111 -2.23 -1.99 -29.81
CA HIS A 111 -3.14 -3.08 -30.17
C HIS A 111 -3.13 -4.21 -29.15
N ASP A 112 -2.06 -4.32 -28.35
CA ASP A 112 -1.90 -5.38 -27.39
C ASP A 112 -2.19 -4.95 -25.93
N VAL A 113 -2.28 -3.63 -25.64
CA VAL A 113 -2.76 -3.11 -24.36
C VAL A 113 -4.08 -2.36 -24.58
N LEU A 114 -5.18 -2.94 -24.12
CA LEU A 114 -6.53 -2.42 -24.30
C LEU A 114 -7.07 -1.86 -22.98
N PHE A 115 -7.52 -0.61 -23.03
CA PHE A 115 -8.19 0.07 -21.93
C PHE A 115 -9.71 0.03 -22.18
N LEU A 116 -10.44 -0.71 -21.34
CA LEU A 116 -11.87 -0.96 -21.50
C LEU A 116 -12.67 -0.27 -20.40
N ASP A 117 -13.75 0.42 -20.78
CA ASP A 117 -14.57 1.19 -19.81
C ASP A 117 -15.47 0.32 -18.93
N GLU A 118 -15.68 -0.93 -19.30
CA GLU A 118 -16.49 -1.88 -18.54
C GLU A 118 -15.78 -2.33 -17.26
N SER A 119 -16.56 -2.64 -16.22
CA SER A 119 -16.05 -3.24 -14.98
C SER A 119 -16.50 -4.69 -14.89
N LEU A 120 -15.59 -5.56 -14.41
CA LEU A 120 -15.96 -6.96 -14.15
C LEU A 120 -16.68 -7.10 -12.80
N PRO A 121 -17.58 -8.11 -12.64
CA PRO A 121 -18.49 -8.18 -11.49
C PRO A 121 -17.81 -8.37 -10.11
N TYR A 122 -16.64 -9.02 -10.09
CA TYR A 122 -15.99 -9.36 -8.81
C TYR A 122 -15.29 -8.16 -8.15
N HIS A 123 -14.54 -7.37 -8.94
CA HIS A 123 -13.78 -6.22 -8.42
C HIS A 123 -13.52 -5.20 -9.53
N PRO A 124 -13.56 -3.86 -9.25
CA PRO A 124 -13.33 -2.83 -10.27
C PRO A 124 -11.90 -2.81 -10.83
N ASN A 125 -10.91 -3.33 -10.09
CA ASN A 125 -9.52 -3.42 -10.54
C ASN A 125 -9.27 -4.79 -11.18
N ALA A 126 -9.73 -5.00 -12.40
CA ALA A 126 -9.58 -6.26 -13.11
C ALA A 126 -8.68 -6.12 -14.34
N MET A 127 -7.97 -7.19 -14.67
CA MET A 127 -7.18 -7.31 -15.89
C MET A 127 -7.25 -8.75 -16.43
N GLU A 128 -7.28 -8.89 -17.76
CA GLU A 128 -7.20 -10.18 -18.45
C GLU A 128 -5.93 -10.22 -19.29
N LEU A 129 -5.18 -11.31 -19.17
CA LEU A 129 -3.98 -11.59 -19.94
C LEU A 129 -4.23 -12.82 -20.84
N ILE A 130 -3.89 -12.73 -22.12
CA ILE A 130 -4.15 -13.78 -23.10
C ILE A 130 -2.89 -14.03 -23.93
N ALA A 131 -2.44 -15.27 -23.99
CA ALA A 131 -1.32 -15.72 -24.83
C ALA A 131 -1.83 -16.50 -26.04
N TYR A 132 -1.25 -16.24 -27.21
CA TYR A 132 -1.62 -16.87 -28.48
C TYR A 132 -0.41 -17.57 -29.13
N ASN A 133 -0.72 -18.67 -29.87
CA ASN A 133 0.24 -19.36 -30.73
C ASN A 133 0.26 -18.76 -32.18
N GLU A 134 1.08 -19.32 -33.07
CA GLU A 134 1.17 -18.90 -34.48
C GLU A 134 -0.16 -19.02 -35.26
N ALA A 135 -1.02 -19.97 -34.86
CA ALA A 135 -2.34 -20.14 -35.46
C ALA A 135 -3.40 -19.14 -34.92
N GLN A 136 -2.99 -18.21 -34.05
CA GLN A 136 -3.88 -17.29 -33.31
C GLN A 136 -4.87 -18.01 -32.38
N GLU A 137 -4.56 -19.21 -31.95
CA GLU A 137 -5.31 -19.94 -30.94
C GLU A 137 -4.83 -19.52 -29.55
N ILE A 138 -5.77 -19.45 -28.61
CA ILE A 138 -5.46 -19.13 -27.22
C ILE A 138 -4.75 -20.33 -26.56
N LEU A 139 -3.52 -20.11 -26.12
CA LEU A 139 -2.75 -21.06 -25.34
C LEU A 139 -3.17 -21.00 -23.87
N TYR A 140 -3.21 -19.79 -23.33
CA TYR A 140 -3.55 -19.54 -21.95
C TYR A 140 -4.23 -18.17 -21.80
N ALA A 141 -5.26 -18.11 -20.98
CA ALA A 141 -5.92 -16.86 -20.61
C ALA A 141 -6.27 -16.91 -19.11
N GLU A 142 -6.01 -15.82 -18.41
CA GLU A 142 -6.37 -15.69 -17.00
C GLU A 142 -6.78 -14.26 -16.66
N THR A 143 -7.85 -14.15 -15.86
CA THR A 143 -8.32 -12.88 -15.32
C THR A 143 -7.80 -12.73 -13.88
N TYR A 144 -7.21 -11.59 -13.62
CA TYR A 144 -6.69 -11.22 -12.29
C TYR A 144 -7.44 -10.01 -11.75
N TYR A 145 -7.63 -10.00 -10.44
CA TYR A 145 -8.22 -8.89 -9.69
C TYR A 145 -7.20 -8.36 -8.69
N SER A 146 -6.92 -7.07 -8.73
CA SER A 146 -6.05 -6.39 -7.77
C SER A 146 -6.89 -5.83 -6.62
N VAL A 147 -6.92 -6.55 -5.49
CA VAL A 147 -7.83 -6.30 -4.36
C VAL A 147 -7.23 -5.41 -3.27
N GLY A 148 -6.39 -4.44 -3.65
CA GLY A 148 -5.73 -3.50 -2.74
C GLY A 148 -4.48 -4.06 -2.06
N GLY A 149 -3.59 -3.18 -1.57
CA GLY A 149 -2.37 -3.58 -0.84
C GLY A 149 -1.42 -4.49 -1.63
N GLY A 150 -1.47 -4.48 -2.97
CA GLY A 150 -0.68 -5.38 -3.82
C GLY A 150 -1.09 -6.86 -3.74
N PHE A 151 -2.27 -7.16 -3.21
CA PHE A 151 -2.88 -8.48 -3.29
C PHE A 151 -3.52 -8.69 -4.66
N ILE A 152 -3.37 -9.89 -5.19
CA ILE A 152 -4.03 -10.32 -6.42
C ILE A 152 -4.82 -11.60 -6.17
N VAL A 153 -5.93 -11.76 -6.89
CA VAL A 153 -6.73 -12.99 -6.91
C VAL A 153 -7.00 -13.33 -8.37
N SER A 154 -6.72 -14.56 -8.80
CA SER A 154 -7.06 -15.00 -10.15
C SER A 154 -8.48 -15.56 -10.22
N GLN A 155 -9.10 -15.53 -11.42
CA GLN A 155 -10.41 -16.13 -11.64
C GLN A 155 -10.42 -17.62 -11.31
N ARG A 156 -9.30 -18.33 -11.58
CA ARG A 156 -9.13 -19.74 -11.22
C ARG A 156 -9.14 -19.94 -9.71
N GLN A 157 -8.45 -19.07 -8.94
CA GLN A 157 -8.48 -19.15 -7.47
C GLN A 157 -9.89 -18.93 -6.92
N LEU A 158 -10.67 -18.01 -7.47
CA LEU A 158 -12.07 -17.81 -7.07
C LEU A 158 -12.92 -19.05 -7.29
N ALA A 159 -12.69 -19.80 -8.36
CA ALA A 159 -13.40 -21.03 -8.67
C ALA A 159 -12.99 -22.20 -7.74
N THR A 160 -11.74 -22.23 -7.27
CA THR A 160 -11.21 -23.29 -6.42
C THR A 160 -11.41 -23.05 -4.92
N THR A 161 -11.65 -21.82 -4.47
CA THR A 161 -11.82 -21.48 -3.04
C THR A 161 -13.05 -22.14 -2.39
N GLN A 162 -13.87 -22.84 -3.16
CA GLN A 162 -14.95 -23.68 -2.62
C GLN A 162 -14.47 -25.03 -2.08
N THR A 163 -13.20 -25.43 -2.25
CA THR A 163 -12.78 -26.81 -1.97
C THR A 163 -11.55 -27.01 -1.10
N GLU A 164 -10.57 -26.10 -1.01
CA GLU A 164 -9.40 -26.30 -0.15
C GLU A 164 -8.82 -24.95 0.36
N THR A 165 -9.16 -24.56 1.57
CA THR A 165 -8.40 -23.55 2.30
C THR A 165 -7.26 -24.24 3.02
N ASN A 166 -6.04 -24.18 2.52
CA ASN A 166 -4.83 -24.41 3.32
C ASN A 166 -4.66 -23.24 4.31
N ASP A 167 -5.62 -23.10 5.24
CA ASP A 167 -5.57 -22.07 6.27
C ASP A 167 -4.51 -22.47 7.31
N VAL A 168 -3.43 -21.70 7.37
CA VAL A 168 -2.48 -21.81 8.48
C VAL A 168 -3.22 -21.51 9.77
N LYS A 169 -3.26 -22.47 10.68
CA LYS A 169 -3.86 -22.29 11.99
C LYS A 169 -2.90 -21.51 12.88
N VAL A 170 -3.33 -20.36 13.32
CA VAL A 170 -2.59 -19.54 14.29
C VAL A 170 -3.07 -19.84 15.71
N PRO A 171 -2.22 -19.68 16.74
CA PRO A 171 -2.59 -19.97 18.12
C PRO A 171 -3.66 -19.02 18.69
N TYR A 172 -3.67 -17.76 18.25
CA TYR A 172 -4.57 -16.71 18.75
C TYR A 172 -5.34 -16.05 17.60
N PRO A 173 -6.30 -16.76 16.95
CA PRO A 173 -7.09 -16.19 15.88
C PRO A 173 -8.04 -15.13 16.41
N PHE A 174 -8.16 -13.99 15.72
CA PHE A 174 -9.13 -12.94 16.02
C PHE A 174 -9.73 -12.38 14.72
N HIS A 175 -10.98 -11.97 14.79
CA HIS A 175 -11.73 -11.36 13.69
C HIS A 175 -12.30 -9.99 14.07
N SER A 176 -12.17 -9.59 15.33
CA SER A 176 -12.59 -8.29 15.85
C SER A 176 -11.56 -7.76 16.85
N ALA A 177 -11.60 -6.44 17.10
CA ALA A 177 -10.80 -5.82 18.16
C ALA A 177 -11.20 -6.34 19.53
N ALA A 178 -12.51 -6.58 19.76
CA ALA A 178 -13.00 -7.17 20.99
C ALA A 178 -12.42 -8.56 21.26
N GLU A 179 -12.32 -9.42 20.22
CA GLU A 179 -11.66 -10.73 20.34
C GLU A 179 -10.16 -10.58 20.62
N LEU A 180 -9.46 -9.67 19.93
CA LEU A 180 -8.05 -9.38 20.16
C LEU A 180 -7.80 -8.98 21.61
N LEU A 181 -8.55 -8.02 22.15
CA LEU A 181 -8.43 -7.57 23.54
C LEU A 181 -8.73 -8.70 24.53
N SER A 182 -9.76 -9.52 24.28
CA SER A 182 -10.08 -10.68 25.10
C SER A 182 -8.93 -11.70 25.16
N LEU A 183 -8.28 -11.96 24.02
CA LEU A 183 -7.12 -12.86 23.95
C LEU A 183 -5.91 -12.25 24.68
N CYS A 184 -5.59 -10.97 24.49
CA CYS A 184 -4.53 -10.26 25.19
C CYS A 184 -4.74 -10.37 26.72
N LYS A 185 -5.94 -10.09 27.19
CA LYS A 185 -6.29 -10.18 28.62
C LYS A 185 -6.18 -11.60 29.17
N THR A 186 -6.72 -12.60 28.46
CA THR A 186 -6.74 -14.00 28.90
C THR A 186 -5.34 -14.60 29.00
N HIS A 187 -4.46 -14.24 28.07
CA HIS A 187 -3.11 -14.78 27.99
C HIS A 187 -2.04 -13.86 28.56
N HIS A 188 -2.41 -12.68 29.07
CA HIS A 188 -1.50 -11.66 29.59
C HIS A 188 -0.43 -11.24 28.58
N LEU A 189 -0.82 -11.09 27.32
CA LEU A 189 0.03 -10.67 26.21
C LEU A 189 -0.28 -9.24 25.78
N SER A 190 0.72 -8.49 25.38
CA SER A 190 0.51 -7.27 24.60
C SER A 190 0.04 -7.61 23.18
N VAL A 191 -0.44 -6.60 22.43
CA VAL A 191 -0.88 -6.81 21.04
C VAL A 191 0.28 -7.33 20.17
N SER A 192 1.47 -6.76 20.34
CA SER A 192 2.66 -7.18 19.60
C SER A 192 3.12 -8.59 19.94
N GLU A 193 3.04 -9.01 21.20
CA GLU A 193 3.39 -10.37 21.63
C GLU A 193 2.41 -11.39 21.05
N LEU A 194 1.11 -11.12 21.11
CA LEU A 194 0.09 -11.99 20.52
C LEU A 194 0.32 -12.14 19.01
N MET A 195 0.60 -11.05 18.31
CA MET A 195 0.88 -11.09 16.89
C MET A 195 2.17 -11.84 16.56
N LEU A 196 3.21 -11.74 17.40
CA LEU A 196 4.45 -12.49 17.23
C LEU A 196 4.19 -14.00 17.32
N GLU A 197 3.39 -14.43 18.30
CA GLU A 197 3.03 -15.84 18.44
C GLU A 197 2.23 -16.34 17.21
N ASN A 198 1.32 -15.52 16.69
CA ASN A 198 0.61 -15.89 15.47
C ASN A 198 1.57 -16.01 14.26
N GLU A 199 2.50 -15.06 14.08
CA GLU A 199 3.47 -15.10 12.99
C GLU A 199 4.40 -16.32 13.04
N LYS A 200 4.69 -16.87 14.20
CA LYS A 200 5.46 -18.11 14.37
C LYS A 200 4.83 -19.33 13.69
N SER A 201 3.56 -19.26 13.28
CA SER A 201 2.89 -20.30 12.50
C SER A 201 3.44 -20.44 11.07
N TRP A 202 4.09 -19.41 10.53
CA TRP A 202 4.66 -19.41 9.17
C TRP A 202 6.19 -19.50 9.18
N ARG A 203 6.86 -18.93 10.19
CA ARG A 203 8.32 -18.79 10.22
C ARG A 203 8.86 -18.65 11.63
N SER A 204 10.15 -18.85 11.80
CA SER A 204 10.81 -18.69 13.10
C SER A 204 10.81 -17.22 13.56
N GLU A 205 10.90 -16.97 14.87
CA GLU A 205 10.99 -15.61 15.42
C GLU A 205 12.19 -14.84 14.88
N THR A 206 13.33 -15.51 14.68
CA THR A 206 14.52 -14.90 14.10
C THR A 206 14.26 -14.40 12.66
N GLU A 207 13.54 -15.18 11.85
CA GLU A 207 13.17 -14.78 10.49
C GLU A 207 12.14 -13.64 10.49
N ILE A 208 11.17 -13.66 11.42
CA ILE A 208 10.19 -12.58 11.58
C ILE A 208 10.93 -11.27 11.87
N ARG A 209 11.79 -11.27 12.88
CA ARG A 209 12.56 -10.08 13.27
C ARG A 209 13.46 -9.58 12.14
N SER A 210 14.17 -10.48 11.48
CA SER A 210 15.05 -10.13 10.35
C SER A 210 14.28 -9.48 9.20
N LYS A 211 13.14 -10.06 8.79
CA LYS A 211 12.30 -9.53 7.71
C LYS A 211 11.67 -8.17 8.07
N ILE A 212 11.22 -7.99 9.30
CA ILE A 212 10.71 -6.69 9.75
C ILE A 212 11.82 -5.63 9.68
N MET A 213 13.03 -5.96 10.10
CA MET A 213 14.16 -5.03 10.03
C MET A 213 14.59 -4.73 8.58
N GLU A 214 14.44 -5.69 7.66
CA GLU A 214 14.63 -5.46 6.23
C GLU A 214 13.61 -4.47 5.67
N ILE A 215 12.32 -4.67 5.98
CA ILE A 215 11.24 -3.73 5.62
C ILE A 215 11.53 -2.33 6.17
N TRP A 216 11.92 -2.25 7.43
CA TRP A 216 12.29 -0.99 8.06
C TRP A 216 13.46 -0.29 7.37
N LYS A 217 14.48 -1.04 7.00
CA LYS A 217 15.63 -0.51 6.25
C LYS A 217 15.22 0.07 4.90
N VAL A 218 14.29 -0.57 4.18
CA VAL A 218 13.75 -0.05 2.92
C VAL A 218 12.95 1.24 3.16
N MET A 219 12.15 1.32 4.22
CA MET A 219 11.45 2.56 4.59
C MET A 219 12.41 3.70 4.90
N GLN A 220 13.48 3.43 5.65
CA GLN A 220 14.53 4.42 5.95
C GLN A 220 15.23 4.90 4.68
N GLN A 221 15.56 3.99 3.77
CA GLN A 221 16.18 4.34 2.50
C GLN A 221 15.26 5.19 1.63
N CYS A 222 13.96 4.87 1.60
CA CYS A 222 12.95 5.65 0.89
C CYS A 222 12.87 7.09 1.43
N ILE A 223 12.83 7.27 2.76
CA ILE A 223 12.88 8.59 3.38
C ILE A 223 14.16 9.32 2.97
N HIS A 224 15.33 8.65 3.09
CA HIS A 224 16.61 9.26 2.74
C HIS A 224 16.63 9.73 1.29
N ASN A 225 16.18 8.90 0.36
CA ASN A 225 16.10 9.27 -1.06
C ASN A 225 15.21 10.51 -1.26
N GLY A 226 14.04 10.56 -0.64
CA GLY A 226 13.14 11.71 -0.74
C GLY A 226 13.70 13.00 -0.14
N LEU A 227 14.58 12.90 0.86
CA LEU A 227 15.26 14.06 1.46
C LEU A 227 16.36 14.67 0.58
N ILE A 228 16.86 13.92 -0.41
CA ILE A 228 17.96 14.37 -1.30
C ILE A 228 17.50 14.63 -2.74
N ASN A 229 16.43 13.94 -3.20
CA ASN A 229 15.94 14.04 -4.56
C ASN A 229 15.16 15.34 -4.80
N GLU A 230 15.40 15.97 -5.95
CA GLU A 230 14.75 17.19 -6.42
C GLU A 230 14.04 16.97 -7.77
N GLY A 231 13.37 18.02 -8.26
CA GLY A 231 12.78 18.04 -9.58
C GLY A 231 11.26 18.06 -9.57
N ILE A 232 10.68 17.63 -10.70
CA ILE A 232 9.24 17.59 -10.94
C ILE A 232 8.79 16.14 -10.94
N LEU A 233 7.67 15.84 -10.29
CA LEU A 233 7.07 14.51 -10.30
C LEU A 233 6.51 14.18 -11.69
N PRO A 234 6.57 12.90 -12.11
CA PRO A 234 6.08 12.49 -13.43
C PRO A 234 4.55 12.60 -13.54
N GLY A 235 4.00 12.54 -14.77
CA GLY A 235 2.56 12.48 -15.01
C GLY A 235 1.89 13.78 -15.47
N GLY A 236 2.65 14.87 -15.65
CA GLY A 236 2.16 16.08 -16.32
C GLY A 236 1.53 17.15 -15.44
N LEU A 237 1.28 16.91 -14.14
CA LEU A 237 0.77 17.94 -13.22
C LEU A 237 1.82 18.98 -12.81
N ASN A 238 3.08 18.78 -13.18
CA ASN A 238 4.19 19.68 -12.85
C ASN A 238 4.37 19.91 -11.34
N VAL A 239 4.00 18.95 -10.50
CA VAL A 239 4.19 19.02 -9.06
C VAL A 239 5.68 18.97 -8.73
N LYS A 240 6.18 19.99 -8.08
CA LYS A 240 7.59 20.06 -7.65
C LYS A 240 7.80 19.28 -6.37
N ARG A 241 8.87 18.52 -6.29
CA ARG A 241 9.33 17.92 -5.04
C ARG A 241 9.64 19.01 -4.01
N ARG A 242 9.23 18.83 -2.78
CA ARG A 242 9.33 19.81 -1.69
C ARG A 242 10.22 19.34 -0.54
N ALA A 243 10.34 18.03 -0.37
CA ALA A 243 10.96 17.43 0.82
C ALA A 243 12.40 17.92 1.03
N LYS A 244 13.26 17.87 0.00
CA LYS A 244 14.63 18.37 0.13
C LYS A 244 14.71 19.83 0.56
N LYS A 245 13.93 20.72 -0.05
CA LYS A 245 13.92 22.15 0.31
C LYS A 245 13.46 22.39 1.75
N ILE A 246 12.49 21.59 2.22
CA ILE A 246 12.02 21.66 3.62
C ILE A 246 13.11 21.14 4.54
N HIS A 247 13.76 20.03 4.21
CA HIS A 247 14.86 19.44 4.97
C HIS A 247 16.00 20.46 5.17
N ASP A 248 16.48 21.08 4.07
CA ASP A 248 17.55 22.07 4.12
C ASP A 248 17.19 23.27 5.02
N LYS A 249 15.90 23.69 5.00
CA LYS A 249 15.41 24.75 5.87
C LYS A 249 15.38 24.34 7.34
N LEU A 250 14.94 23.10 7.64
CA LEU A 250 14.85 22.62 9.01
C LEU A 250 16.23 22.45 9.65
N LEU A 251 17.21 21.96 8.91
CA LEU A 251 18.60 21.85 9.37
C LEU A 251 19.22 23.20 9.73
N ASN A 252 18.84 24.26 9.01
CA ASN A 252 19.35 25.62 9.22
C ASN A 252 18.52 26.46 10.20
N LYS A 253 17.41 25.92 10.73
CA LYS A 253 16.49 26.66 11.60
C LYS A 253 17.05 26.77 13.00
N LYS A 254 17.29 28.00 13.46
CA LYS A 254 17.63 28.28 14.87
C LYS A 254 16.34 28.34 15.69
N ASN A 255 16.21 27.49 16.70
CA ASN A 255 15.06 27.49 17.61
C ASN A 255 15.11 28.72 18.50
N SER A 256 14.11 29.60 18.40
CA SER A 256 14.09 30.89 19.10
C SER A 256 13.03 31.02 20.20
N ASN A 257 12.01 30.17 20.22
CA ASN A 257 10.94 30.21 21.24
C ASN A 257 10.15 28.89 21.31
N LEU A 258 9.29 28.73 22.33
CA LEU A 258 8.51 27.53 22.61
C LEU A 258 7.57 27.13 21.45
N ILE A 259 6.89 28.09 20.83
CA ILE A 259 5.98 27.84 19.71
C ILE A 259 6.76 27.25 18.52
N VAL A 260 7.91 27.81 18.20
CA VAL A 260 8.78 27.32 17.12
C VAL A 260 9.24 25.89 17.42
N THR A 261 9.55 25.57 18.68
CA THR A 261 9.96 24.23 19.10
C THR A 261 8.82 23.21 18.94
N THR A 262 7.59 23.59 19.30
CA THR A 262 6.42 22.73 19.17
C THR A 262 6.10 22.44 17.69
N PHE A 263 6.06 23.46 16.84
CA PHE A 263 5.85 23.27 15.40
C PHE A 263 6.98 22.50 14.73
N HIS A 264 8.19 22.59 15.24
CA HIS A 264 9.36 21.89 14.71
C HIS A 264 9.17 20.37 14.68
N ALA A 265 8.54 19.80 15.73
CA ALA A 265 8.20 18.37 15.75
C ALA A 265 7.26 18.00 14.57
N MET A 266 6.17 18.75 14.38
CA MET A 266 5.24 18.53 13.29
C MET A 266 5.89 18.70 11.91
N GLU A 267 6.79 19.68 11.77
CA GLU A 267 7.53 19.94 10.51
C GLU A 267 8.37 18.71 10.11
N TRP A 268 9.04 18.04 11.07
CA TRP A 268 9.79 16.82 10.80
C TRP A 268 8.91 15.64 10.41
N VAL A 269 7.79 15.42 11.09
CA VAL A 269 6.83 14.36 10.74
C VAL A 269 6.28 14.58 9.33
N ASN A 270 5.85 15.80 9.03
CA ASN A 270 5.38 16.18 7.70
C ASN A 270 6.46 15.92 6.65
N LEU A 271 7.70 16.34 6.91
CA LEU A 271 8.83 16.16 6.01
C LEU A 271 9.06 14.69 5.66
N PHE A 272 9.07 13.79 6.65
CA PHE A 272 9.30 12.37 6.42
C PHE A 272 8.18 11.74 5.59
N ALA A 273 6.92 12.11 5.86
CA ALA A 273 5.79 11.64 5.05
C ALA A 273 5.85 12.17 3.61
N LEU A 274 6.17 13.45 3.41
CA LEU A 274 6.38 14.05 2.09
C LEU A 274 7.50 13.33 1.33
N ALA A 275 8.63 13.06 1.97
CA ALA A 275 9.78 12.41 1.37
C ALA A 275 9.41 11.03 0.79
N VAL A 276 8.72 10.19 1.58
CA VAL A 276 8.26 8.86 1.12
C VAL A 276 7.26 9.00 -0.02
N ASN A 277 6.29 9.92 0.07
CA ASN A 277 5.26 10.02 -0.96
C ASN A 277 5.78 10.63 -2.26
N GLU A 278 6.76 11.50 -2.22
CA GLU A 278 7.43 12.00 -3.42
C GLU A 278 8.24 10.90 -4.11
N GLU A 279 8.91 10.02 -3.35
CA GLU A 279 9.54 8.82 -3.91
C GLU A 279 8.51 7.85 -4.49
N ASN A 280 7.41 7.60 -3.77
CA ASN A 280 6.32 6.78 -4.27
C ASN A 280 5.76 7.32 -5.59
N ALA A 281 5.45 8.62 -5.64
CA ALA A 281 4.90 9.27 -6.84
C ALA A 281 5.86 9.24 -8.04
N ALA A 282 7.16 9.16 -7.78
CA ALA A 282 8.19 9.07 -8.81
C ALA A 282 8.47 7.62 -9.29
N GLY A 283 7.76 6.62 -8.79
CA GLY A 283 7.99 5.21 -9.13
C GLY A 283 9.17 4.58 -8.38
N GLY A 284 9.64 5.22 -7.32
CA GLY A 284 10.74 4.72 -6.50
C GLY A 284 10.37 3.49 -5.68
N ARG A 285 11.39 2.89 -5.04
CA ARG A 285 11.21 1.76 -4.12
C ARG A 285 10.57 2.23 -2.83
N VAL A 286 9.45 1.59 -2.48
CA VAL A 286 8.67 1.90 -1.27
C VAL A 286 8.20 0.61 -0.60
N VAL A 287 7.70 0.75 0.63
CA VAL A 287 6.95 -0.32 1.30
C VAL A 287 5.46 0.03 1.25
N THR A 288 4.66 -0.85 0.69
CA THR A 288 3.19 -0.81 0.83
C THR A 288 2.83 -0.91 2.31
N ALA A 289 2.06 0.08 2.87
CA ALA A 289 1.79 0.15 4.31
C ALA A 289 0.46 0.89 4.66
N PRO A 290 -0.74 0.27 4.60
CA PRO A 290 -1.08 -0.98 3.95
C PRO A 290 -1.25 -0.85 2.43
N THR A 291 -1.20 0.39 1.88
CA THR A 291 -1.24 0.71 0.44
C THR A 291 -0.11 1.68 0.09
N ASN A 292 0.19 1.83 -1.20
CA ASN A 292 1.15 2.83 -1.65
C ASN A 292 0.62 4.26 -1.50
N GLY A 293 -0.68 4.46 -1.69
CA GLY A 293 -1.33 5.77 -1.48
C GLY A 293 -1.16 6.30 -0.05
N ALA A 294 -0.92 5.42 0.91
CA ALA A 294 -0.70 5.75 2.32
C ALA A 294 0.72 5.40 2.83
N ALA A 295 1.66 5.10 1.94
CA ALA A 295 2.98 4.57 2.28
C ALA A 295 3.85 5.49 3.15
N GLY A 296 3.53 6.78 3.22
CA GLY A 296 4.30 7.76 4.00
C GLY A 296 3.96 7.82 5.49
N ILE A 297 2.80 7.34 5.92
CA ILE A 297 2.29 7.56 7.27
C ILE A 297 3.10 6.75 8.30
N ILE A 298 3.13 5.44 8.16
CA ILE A 298 3.80 4.52 9.08
C ILE A 298 5.31 4.82 9.19
N PRO A 299 6.06 4.92 8.06
CA PRO A 299 7.47 5.22 8.15
C PRO A 299 7.76 6.61 8.74
N ALA A 300 6.92 7.62 8.49
CA ALA A 300 7.12 8.96 9.06
C ALA A 300 6.98 8.96 10.59
N VAL A 301 5.96 8.28 11.11
CA VAL A 301 5.73 8.16 12.55
C VAL A 301 6.87 7.40 13.22
N LEU A 302 7.24 6.24 12.69
CA LEU A 302 8.31 5.42 13.25
C LEU A 302 9.68 6.09 13.11
N TYR A 303 9.98 6.71 11.98
CA TYR A 303 11.26 7.39 11.75
C TYR A 303 11.41 8.62 12.66
N TYR A 304 10.32 9.35 12.90
CA TYR A 304 10.30 10.44 13.88
C TYR A 304 10.62 9.92 15.29
N TYR A 305 9.97 8.83 15.72
CA TYR A 305 10.27 8.20 17.01
C TYR A 305 11.74 7.77 17.10
N VAL A 306 12.23 7.03 16.11
CA VAL A 306 13.63 6.53 16.10
C VAL A 306 14.65 7.67 16.10
N THR A 307 14.36 8.77 15.41
CA THR A 307 15.28 9.90 15.27
C THR A 307 15.38 10.74 16.54
N PHE A 308 14.27 10.94 17.23
CA PHE A 308 14.19 11.91 18.34
C PHE A 308 14.01 11.27 19.72
N SER A 309 13.68 9.99 19.79
CA SER A 309 13.60 9.27 21.06
C SER A 309 15.00 8.83 21.54
N LYS A 310 15.23 8.93 22.86
CA LYS A 310 16.42 8.35 23.50
C LYS A 310 16.27 6.87 23.84
N ASP A 311 15.05 6.35 23.71
CA ASP A 311 14.67 4.99 24.10
C ASP A 311 14.39 4.12 22.84
N PHE A 312 15.32 4.17 21.90
CA PHE A 312 15.27 3.36 20.68
C PHE A 312 15.84 1.96 20.92
N SER A 313 15.17 0.94 20.35
CA SER A 313 15.70 -0.41 20.18
C SER A 313 15.09 -1.08 18.94
N GLU A 314 15.78 -2.07 18.37
CA GLU A 314 15.23 -2.87 17.27
C GLU A 314 13.96 -3.63 17.69
N ASP A 315 13.88 -4.05 18.96
CA ASP A 315 12.69 -4.68 19.51
C ASP A 315 11.46 -3.78 19.43
N LYS A 316 11.60 -2.50 19.71
CA LYS A 316 10.50 -1.54 19.56
C LYS A 316 10.05 -1.38 18.11
N VAL A 317 10.96 -1.45 17.15
CA VAL A 317 10.59 -1.47 15.72
C VAL A 317 9.75 -2.70 15.43
N VAL A 318 10.17 -3.88 15.88
CA VAL A 318 9.43 -5.13 15.68
C VAL A 318 8.04 -5.06 16.31
N ARG A 319 7.94 -4.60 17.55
CA ARG A 319 6.67 -4.43 18.27
C ARG A 319 5.74 -3.44 17.56
N PHE A 320 6.28 -2.32 17.07
CA PHE A 320 5.51 -1.35 16.29
C PHE A 320 4.85 -2.00 15.06
N PHE A 321 5.62 -2.73 14.25
CA PHE A 321 5.09 -3.38 13.04
C PHE A 321 4.04 -4.45 13.36
N LEU A 322 4.26 -5.24 14.40
CA LEU A 322 3.32 -6.29 14.80
C LEU A 322 1.99 -5.70 15.29
N SER A 323 2.01 -4.68 16.14
CA SER A 323 0.78 -4.00 16.58
C SER A 323 0.08 -3.27 15.44
N ALA A 324 0.82 -2.57 14.58
CA ALA A 324 0.27 -1.94 13.40
C ALA A 324 -0.42 -2.97 12.48
N ALA A 325 0.20 -4.15 12.30
CA ALA A 325 -0.37 -5.21 11.48
C ALA A 325 -1.70 -5.75 12.04
N ALA A 326 -1.85 -5.89 13.37
CA ALA A 326 -3.12 -6.32 13.98
C ALA A 326 -4.29 -5.44 13.54
N VAL A 327 -4.10 -4.13 13.57
CA VAL A 327 -5.11 -3.15 13.13
C VAL A 327 -5.35 -3.22 11.61
N GLY A 328 -4.29 -3.32 10.81
CA GLY A 328 -4.40 -3.47 9.37
C GLY A 328 -5.16 -4.72 8.93
N ILE A 329 -4.97 -5.85 9.65
CA ILE A 329 -5.73 -7.10 9.46
C ILE A 329 -7.22 -6.86 9.70
N LEU A 330 -7.58 -6.22 10.83
CA LEU A 330 -8.97 -5.92 11.16
C LEU A 330 -9.64 -5.03 10.11
N CYS A 331 -8.96 -3.97 9.67
CA CYS A 331 -9.46 -3.10 8.60
C CYS A 331 -9.69 -3.86 7.30
N LYS A 332 -8.72 -4.71 6.89
CA LYS A 332 -8.81 -5.47 5.65
C LYS A 332 -9.90 -6.54 5.68
N LEU A 333 -10.06 -7.26 6.79
CA LEU A 333 -11.04 -8.35 6.93
C LEU A 333 -12.47 -7.83 7.07
N ASN A 334 -12.68 -6.75 7.82
CA ASN A 334 -14.02 -6.29 8.21
C ASN A 334 -14.55 -5.13 7.35
N ALA A 335 -13.69 -4.44 6.64
CA ALA A 335 -14.06 -3.40 5.68
C ALA A 335 -13.27 -3.57 4.37
N SER A 336 -12.37 -2.66 4.07
CA SER A 336 -11.40 -2.74 2.97
C SER A 336 -10.24 -1.76 3.20
N ILE A 337 -9.08 -2.07 2.62
CA ILE A 337 -7.94 -1.16 2.52
C ILE A 337 -7.78 -0.60 1.10
N SER A 338 -8.77 -0.76 0.22
CA SER A 338 -8.72 -0.32 -1.17
C SER A 338 -9.44 1.02 -1.37
N GLY A 339 -8.76 2.00 -1.96
CA GLY A 339 -9.35 3.28 -2.33
C GLY A 339 -10.49 3.15 -3.35
N ALA A 340 -10.42 2.14 -4.21
CA ALA A 340 -11.45 1.83 -5.21
C ALA A 340 -12.74 1.25 -4.58
N GLU A 341 -12.66 0.67 -3.38
CA GLU A 341 -13.83 0.12 -2.69
C GLU A 341 -14.44 1.09 -1.68
N VAL A 342 -13.60 1.73 -0.85
CA VAL A 342 -14.08 2.53 0.28
C VAL A 342 -13.51 3.96 0.31
N GLY A 343 -12.82 4.40 -0.72
CA GLY A 343 -12.14 5.70 -0.71
C GLY A 343 -10.85 5.71 0.13
N CYS A 344 -10.24 6.89 0.27
CA CYS A 344 -9.01 7.06 1.05
C CYS A 344 -9.15 6.80 2.56
N GLN A 345 -10.36 6.74 3.11
CA GLN A 345 -10.56 6.28 4.49
C GLN A 345 -10.00 4.87 4.71
N GLY A 346 -10.09 3.97 3.69
CA GLY A 346 -9.50 2.64 3.73
C GLY A 346 -7.98 2.63 3.61
N GLU A 347 -7.39 3.58 2.94
CA GLU A 347 -5.93 3.69 2.77
C GLU A 347 -5.31 4.52 3.89
N VAL A 348 -5.56 5.83 3.86
CA VAL A 348 -4.99 6.83 4.78
C VAL A 348 -5.53 6.61 6.21
N GLY A 349 -6.85 6.33 6.34
CA GLY A 349 -7.45 6.05 7.65
C GLY A 349 -6.89 4.79 8.29
N SER A 350 -6.80 3.68 7.55
CA SER A 350 -6.20 2.45 8.05
C SER A 350 -4.73 2.63 8.42
N ALA A 351 -3.93 3.30 7.57
CA ALA A 351 -2.52 3.56 7.87
C ALA A 351 -2.33 4.47 9.11
N CYS A 352 -3.21 5.47 9.28
CA CYS A 352 -3.22 6.32 10.48
C CYS A 352 -3.51 5.50 11.73
N ALA A 353 -4.53 4.64 11.72
CA ALA A 353 -4.87 3.75 12.81
C ALA A 353 -3.73 2.76 13.13
N MET A 354 -3.13 2.15 12.11
CA MET A 354 -1.97 1.27 12.24
C MET A 354 -0.78 1.97 12.89
N ALA A 355 -0.46 3.18 12.44
CA ALA A 355 0.64 3.97 12.98
C ALA A 355 0.35 4.43 14.42
N SER A 356 -0.90 4.78 14.75
CA SER A 356 -1.32 5.15 16.11
C SER A 356 -1.15 3.98 17.07
N ALA A 357 -1.62 2.79 16.71
CA ALA A 357 -1.50 1.57 17.49
C ALA A 357 -0.02 1.19 17.71
N GLY A 358 0.77 1.17 16.62
CA GLY A 358 2.20 0.84 16.71
C GLY A 358 2.97 1.81 17.61
N LEU A 359 2.67 3.11 17.52
CA LEU A 359 3.30 4.12 18.38
C LEU A 359 2.86 3.98 19.84
N ALA A 360 1.57 3.80 20.10
CA ALA A 360 1.05 3.59 21.47
C ALA A 360 1.70 2.37 22.12
N GLU A 361 1.78 1.23 21.41
CA GLU A 361 2.44 0.00 21.88
C GLU A 361 3.87 0.25 22.35
N ILE A 362 4.71 0.92 21.53
CA ILE A 362 6.13 1.14 21.88
C ILE A 362 6.35 2.25 22.92
N LEU A 363 5.33 3.04 23.20
CA LEU A 363 5.30 4.01 24.30
C LEU A 363 4.81 3.38 25.60
N GLY A 364 4.43 2.10 25.61
CA GLY A 364 4.06 1.34 26.80
C GLY A 364 2.58 1.32 27.13
N ALA A 365 1.72 1.57 26.14
CA ALA A 365 0.27 1.49 26.28
C ALA A 365 -0.22 0.08 26.63
N SER A 366 -1.33 -0.01 27.35
CA SER A 366 -2.11 -1.24 27.53
C SER A 366 -2.72 -1.69 26.19
N PRO A 367 -3.11 -2.98 26.02
CA PRO A 367 -3.84 -3.40 24.81
C PRO A 367 -5.10 -2.56 24.54
N GLU A 368 -5.82 -2.16 25.55
CA GLU A 368 -7.00 -1.28 25.46
C GLU A 368 -6.64 0.11 24.95
N GLN A 369 -5.55 0.70 25.43
CA GLN A 369 -5.04 1.98 24.93
C GLN A 369 -4.50 1.89 23.48
N VAL A 370 -3.90 0.75 23.11
CA VAL A 370 -3.46 0.49 21.72
C VAL A 370 -4.67 0.47 20.77
N GLU A 371 -5.75 -0.21 21.18
CA GLU A 371 -7.02 -0.25 20.42
C GLU A 371 -7.64 1.13 20.32
N HIS A 372 -7.72 1.88 21.42
CA HIS A 372 -8.24 3.23 21.47
C HIS A 372 -7.43 4.20 20.58
N ALA A 373 -6.10 4.09 20.57
CA ALA A 373 -5.26 4.87 19.65
C ALA A 373 -5.60 4.59 18.19
N ALA A 374 -5.82 3.32 17.84
CA ALA A 374 -6.22 2.92 16.49
C ALA A 374 -7.62 3.44 16.15
N GLU A 375 -8.55 3.35 17.08
CA GLU A 375 -9.91 3.88 16.96
C GLU A 375 -9.89 5.37 16.62
N ILE A 376 -9.26 6.21 17.45
CA ILE A 376 -9.13 7.66 17.21
C ILE A 376 -8.48 7.92 15.83
N GLY A 377 -7.42 7.18 15.51
CA GLY A 377 -6.71 7.32 14.25
C GLY A 377 -7.59 7.04 13.03
N LEU A 378 -8.48 6.04 13.09
CA LEU A 378 -9.40 5.70 12.00
C LEU A 378 -10.61 6.63 11.95
N GLU A 379 -11.26 6.87 13.08
CA GLU A 379 -12.46 7.68 13.19
C GLU A 379 -12.30 9.05 12.53
N HIS A 380 -11.20 9.73 12.82
CA HIS A 380 -10.92 11.07 12.31
C HIS A 380 -10.45 11.11 10.83
N ASN A 381 -10.51 9.99 10.15
CA ASN A 381 -10.29 9.85 8.69
C ASN A 381 -11.50 9.26 7.95
N LEU A 382 -12.63 9.02 8.64
CA LEU A 382 -13.87 8.58 8.00
C LEU A 382 -14.35 9.61 6.96
N GLY A 383 -14.94 9.11 5.88
CA GLY A 383 -15.50 9.93 4.81
C GLY A 383 -14.46 10.46 3.79
N LEU A 384 -13.18 10.16 3.91
CA LEU A 384 -12.18 10.57 2.93
C LEU A 384 -12.41 9.89 1.58
N THR A 385 -12.67 10.71 0.56
CA THR A 385 -12.80 10.29 -0.84
C THR A 385 -11.45 9.91 -1.44
N CYS A 386 -11.44 9.12 -2.51
CA CYS A 386 -10.25 8.87 -3.34
C CYS A 386 -10.44 9.51 -4.71
N ASP A 387 -10.02 10.75 -4.84
CA ASP A 387 -10.25 11.64 -5.98
C ASP A 387 -8.96 12.38 -6.42
N PRO A 388 -7.85 11.63 -6.71
CA PRO A 388 -6.59 12.23 -7.05
C PRO A 388 -6.65 12.97 -8.39
N ILE A 389 -6.04 14.16 -8.44
CA ILE A 389 -6.00 14.99 -9.65
C ILE A 389 -5.22 14.26 -10.75
N GLY A 390 -5.82 14.17 -11.92
CA GLY A 390 -5.23 13.47 -13.07
C GLY A 390 -5.02 11.96 -12.85
N GLY A 391 -5.65 11.36 -11.84
CA GLY A 391 -5.40 9.97 -11.45
C GLY A 391 -4.00 9.70 -10.89
N LEU A 392 -3.28 10.75 -10.47
CA LEU A 392 -1.89 10.64 -10.00
C LEU A 392 -1.84 10.62 -8.47
N VAL A 393 -1.04 9.71 -7.89
CA VAL A 393 -0.82 9.62 -6.43
C VAL A 393 0.08 10.77 -5.96
N GLN A 394 -0.38 12.01 -6.21
CA GLN A 394 0.34 13.25 -5.91
C GLN A 394 -0.53 14.21 -5.10
N VAL A 395 -1.57 14.78 -5.69
CA VAL A 395 -2.47 15.73 -5.03
C VAL A 395 -3.87 15.12 -4.96
N PRO A 396 -4.45 14.96 -3.76
CA PRO A 396 -3.98 15.42 -2.44
C PRO A 396 -3.18 14.36 -1.65
N CYS A 397 -2.80 13.23 -2.24
CA CYS A 397 -2.25 12.07 -1.53
C CYS A 397 -1.02 12.40 -0.68
N ILE A 398 -0.07 13.18 -1.24
CA ILE A 398 1.17 13.55 -0.55
C ILE A 398 0.88 14.30 0.76
N GLU A 399 -0.02 15.29 0.72
CA GLU A 399 -0.39 16.07 1.91
C GLU A 399 -1.27 15.28 2.89
N ARG A 400 -2.18 14.42 2.38
CA ARG A 400 -2.99 13.56 3.24
C ARG A 400 -2.12 12.66 4.12
N ASN A 401 -1.02 12.12 3.60
CA ASN A 401 -0.09 11.33 4.39
C ASN A 401 0.59 12.15 5.50
N ALA A 402 1.04 13.35 5.18
CA ALA A 402 1.68 14.23 6.17
C ALA A 402 0.70 14.57 7.31
N ILE A 403 -0.52 14.98 6.99
CA ILE A 403 -1.56 15.28 7.97
C ILE A 403 -1.93 14.04 8.81
N ALA A 404 -2.08 12.87 8.17
CA ALA A 404 -2.42 11.63 8.88
C ALA A 404 -1.30 11.13 9.78
N ALA A 405 -0.02 11.33 9.42
CA ALA A 405 1.11 10.99 10.29
C ALA A 405 1.09 11.83 11.57
N VAL A 406 0.77 13.12 11.49
CA VAL A 406 0.60 13.99 12.68
C VAL A 406 -0.61 13.57 13.50
N LYS A 407 -1.75 13.24 12.84
CA LYS A 407 -2.94 12.70 13.53
C LYS A 407 -2.61 11.41 14.28
N ALA A 408 -1.83 10.50 13.68
CA ALA A 408 -1.45 9.24 14.32
C ALA A 408 -0.67 9.44 15.62
N ILE A 409 0.27 10.38 15.63
CA ILE A 409 1.02 10.73 16.85
C ILE A 409 0.08 11.31 17.90
N ASN A 410 -0.81 12.21 17.50
CA ASN A 410 -1.77 12.84 18.41
C ASN A 410 -2.75 11.80 18.98
N ALA A 411 -3.26 10.87 18.17
CA ALA A 411 -4.15 9.79 18.59
C ALA A 411 -3.47 8.88 19.63
N ALA A 412 -2.23 8.47 19.39
CA ALA A 412 -1.46 7.69 20.36
C ALA A 412 -1.27 8.44 21.69
N GLN A 413 -0.97 9.75 21.64
CA GLN A 413 -0.80 10.56 22.84
C GLN A 413 -2.12 10.73 23.61
N MET A 414 -3.25 10.91 22.93
CA MET A 414 -4.56 11.00 23.58
C MET A 414 -4.88 9.70 24.30
N ALA A 415 -4.77 8.56 23.62
CA ALA A 415 -5.11 7.26 24.19
C ALA A 415 -4.24 6.89 25.41
N LEU A 416 -2.95 7.31 25.44
CA LEU A 416 -2.07 7.10 26.59
C LEU A 416 -2.49 7.83 27.86
N HIS A 417 -3.31 8.88 27.75
CA HIS A 417 -3.80 9.67 28.88
C HIS A 417 -5.19 9.27 29.34
N ASP A 418 -5.87 8.41 28.59
CA ASP A 418 -7.20 7.94 28.96
C ASP A 418 -7.12 6.71 29.86
N ASP A 419 -8.06 6.64 30.81
CA ASP A 419 -8.35 5.41 31.55
C ASP A 419 -8.97 4.41 30.55
N ASP A 420 -8.64 3.14 30.65
CA ASP A 420 -8.91 2.03 29.68
C ASP A 420 -10.38 1.89 29.18
N GLU A 421 -11.25 2.87 29.41
CA GLU A 421 -12.66 2.92 28.96
C GLU A 421 -12.86 4.06 27.96
N HIS A 422 -13.31 3.72 26.73
CA HIS A 422 -13.71 4.69 25.72
C HIS A 422 -15.07 4.34 25.10
N PHE A 423 -15.75 5.35 24.56
CA PHE A 423 -17.17 5.22 24.17
C PHE A 423 -17.35 4.48 22.83
N VAL A 424 -16.46 4.72 21.86
CA VAL A 424 -16.53 4.13 20.53
C VAL A 424 -15.40 3.10 20.41
N THR A 425 -15.71 1.89 19.96
CA THR A 425 -14.70 0.84 19.75
C THR A 425 -14.19 0.86 18.32
N LEU A 426 -12.97 0.37 18.11
CA LEU A 426 -12.36 0.21 16.77
C LEU A 426 -13.25 -0.62 15.84
N ASP A 427 -13.92 -1.66 16.35
CA ASP A 427 -14.86 -2.48 15.56
C ASP A 427 -16.02 -1.64 15.00
N LYS A 428 -16.54 -0.68 15.77
CA LYS A 428 -17.62 0.23 15.32
C LYS A 428 -17.13 1.19 14.25
N VAL A 429 -15.93 1.71 14.40
CA VAL A 429 -15.33 2.61 13.40
C VAL A 429 -15.03 1.87 12.10
N ILE A 430 -14.52 0.64 12.16
CA ILE A 430 -14.30 -0.20 10.97
C ILE A 430 -15.64 -0.53 10.27
N GLN A 431 -16.68 -0.84 11.04
CA GLN A 431 -18.04 -1.04 10.50
C GLN A 431 -18.53 0.24 9.80
N THR A 432 -18.36 1.40 10.43
CA THR A 432 -18.76 2.71 9.87
C THR A 432 -17.97 3.00 8.58
N MET A 433 -16.69 2.71 8.54
CA MET A 433 -15.87 2.83 7.33
C MET A 433 -16.44 1.99 6.18
N LYS A 434 -16.83 0.73 6.47
CA LYS A 434 -17.47 -0.16 5.49
C LYS A 434 -18.79 0.39 4.95
N GLU A 435 -19.64 0.88 5.83
CA GLU A 435 -20.96 1.42 5.47
C GLU A 435 -20.81 2.72 4.67
N THR A 436 -20.01 3.67 5.16
CA THR A 436 -19.70 4.91 4.46
C THR A 436 -19.08 4.64 3.08
N GLY A 437 -18.20 3.62 2.99
CA GLY A 437 -17.64 3.19 1.72
C GLY A 437 -18.69 2.68 0.73
N LYS A 438 -19.71 1.96 1.19
CA LYS A 438 -20.84 1.52 0.33
C LYS A 438 -21.69 2.69 -0.15
N ASP A 439 -21.92 3.68 0.70
CA ASP A 439 -22.75 4.85 0.40
C ASP A 439 -21.99 5.88 -0.46
N MET A 440 -20.64 5.81 -0.47
CA MET A 440 -19.81 6.68 -1.27
C MET A 440 -20.06 6.45 -2.76
N SER A 441 -20.38 7.51 -3.50
CA SER A 441 -20.57 7.45 -4.96
C SER A 441 -19.27 7.00 -5.66
N GLU A 442 -19.41 6.16 -6.68
CA GLU A 442 -18.30 5.62 -7.50
C GLU A 442 -17.36 6.70 -8.05
N LYS A 443 -17.87 7.91 -8.35
CA LYS A 443 -17.02 9.02 -8.80
C LYS A 443 -15.97 9.48 -7.79
N TYR A 444 -16.07 9.07 -6.52
CA TYR A 444 -15.15 9.37 -5.43
C TYR A 444 -14.26 8.18 -5.02
N LYS A 445 -14.29 7.08 -5.81
CA LYS A 445 -13.59 5.83 -5.53
C LYS A 445 -12.52 5.53 -6.57
N GLU A 446 -11.45 6.33 -6.58
CA GLU A 446 -10.27 6.13 -7.45
C GLU A 446 -10.60 6.10 -8.96
N THR A 447 -11.60 6.88 -9.38
CA THR A 447 -12.02 6.98 -10.79
C THR A 447 -11.63 8.29 -11.44
N SER A 448 -11.21 9.28 -10.67
CA SER A 448 -10.93 10.66 -11.13
C SER A 448 -12.12 11.34 -11.87
N LYS A 449 -13.36 10.84 -11.62
CA LYS A 449 -14.59 11.36 -12.23
C LYS A 449 -15.34 12.35 -11.32
N GLY A 450 -14.77 12.72 -10.16
CA GLY A 450 -15.40 13.61 -9.18
C GLY A 450 -14.40 14.25 -8.22
N GLY A 451 -14.89 15.08 -7.32
CA GLY A 451 -14.10 15.72 -6.27
C GLY A 451 -13.00 16.65 -6.80
N LEU A 452 -11.83 16.57 -6.18
CA LEU A 452 -10.67 17.39 -6.58
C LEU A 452 -10.23 17.12 -8.02
N ALA A 453 -10.38 15.89 -8.50
CA ALA A 453 -9.99 15.51 -9.85
C ALA A 453 -10.67 16.34 -10.94
N VAL A 454 -11.91 16.79 -10.72
CA VAL A 454 -12.67 17.61 -11.68
C VAL A 454 -12.74 19.08 -11.28
N ASN A 455 -12.68 19.42 -9.98
CA ASN A 455 -12.84 20.79 -9.52
C ASN A 455 -11.52 21.59 -9.48
N ALA A 456 -10.36 20.92 -9.52
CA ALA A 456 -9.05 21.58 -9.48
C ALA A 456 -8.48 21.84 -10.89
N ILE A 457 -9.09 21.34 -11.95
CA ILE A 457 -8.67 21.58 -13.33
C ILE A 457 -9.47 22.78 -13.84
N GLU A 458 -8.92 23.97 -13.70
CA GLU A 458 -9.35 25.12 -14.51
C GLU A 458 -8.72 24.99 -15.90
N CYS A 459 -9.58 25.08 -16.93
CA CYS A 459 -9.20 25.06 -18.33
C CYS A 459 -8.34 26.27 -18.70
#